data_2c31238dc24ba2aeaca9481a89076184
#
_entry.id   2c31238dc24ba2aeaca9481a89076184
#
_cell.length_a   1.000
_cell.length_b   1.000
_cell.length_c   1.000
_cell.angle_alpha   90.00
_cell.angle_beta   90.00
_cell.angle_gamma   90.00
#
_symmetry.space_group_name_H-M   'P 1'
#
loop_
_entity.id
_entity.type
_entity.pdbx_description
1 polymer ?
#
loop_
_entity_poly.entity_id
_entity_poly.type
_entity_poly.pdbx_seq_one_letter_code
_entity_poly.pdbx_strand_id
1 'polypeptide(L)'
;MTKILLAEDDDSMRMFLAAALRRAGHEIQDYADGESALSALEREVFDLLLTDIVMPGLDGIELARRGAELDPAMKIVFITGFAAVALSSGAPTPAGAKVLSKPFHLREIV
;
A
#
# COMPACT_ATOMS: atom_id res chain seq x y z
N MET A 1 -1.89 6.50 17.04
CA MET A 1 -0.81 6.02 16.15
C MET A 1 -1.37 5.01 15.17
N THR A 2 -1.04 5.18 13.90
CA THR A 2 -1.54 4.29 12.84
C THR A 2 -0.50 3.24 12.54
N LYS A 3 -0.93 1.98 12.46
CA LYS A 3 -0.06 0.88 12.06
C LYS A 3 -0.22 0.65 10.57
N ILE A 4 0.86 0.86 9.82
CA ILE A 4 0.86 0.88 8.35
C ILE A 4 1.74 -0.24 7.81
N LEU A 5 1.21 -0.99 6.84
CA LEU A 5 2.02 -1.88 6.02
C LEU A 5 2.31 -1.18 4.71
N LEU A 6 3.59 -1.07 4.37
CA LEU A 6 4.03 -0.44 3.12
C LEU A 6 4.61 -1.50 2.20
N ALA A 7 4.06 -1.61 1.00
CA ALA A 7 4.58 -2.48 -0.04
C ALA A 7 5.04 -1.64 -1.22
N GLU A 8 6.34 -1.63 -1.48
CA GLU A 8 6.95 -0.82 -2.53
C GLU A 8 8.24 -1.50 -2.99
N ASP A 9 8.33 -1.84 -4.27
CA ASP A 9 9.48 -2.55 -4.82
C ASP A 9 10.68 -1.64 -5.10
N ASP A 10 10.48 -0.34 -5.24
CA ASP A 10 11.57 0.63 -5.38
C ASP A 10 12.20 0.88 -4.01
N ASP A 11 13.45 0.48 -3.83
CA ASP A 11 14.13 0.57 -2.54
C ASP A 11 14.24 2.01 -2.03
N SER A 12 14.56 2.95 -2.91
CA SER A 12 14.71 4.36 -2.52
C SER A 12 13.39 4.95 -2.07
N MET A 13 12.32 4.70 -2.82
CA MET A 13 10.99 5.18 -2.48
C MET A 13 10.49 4.54 -1.19
N ARG A 14 10.70 3.23 -1.04
CA ARG A 14 10.27 2.52 0.17
C ARG A 14 10.97 3.08 1.41
N MET A 15 12.28 3.29 1.33
CA MET A 15 13.05 3.83 2.45
C MET A 15 12.63 5.26 2.78
N PHE A 16 12.39 6.08 1.77
CA PHE A 16 11.94 7.45 1.95
C PHE A 16 10.58 7.49 2.66
N LEU A 17 9.61 6.74 2.15
CA LEU A 17 8.27 6.71 2.71
C LEU A 17 8.25 6.16 4.14
N ALA A 18 8.97 5.06 4.36
CA ALA A 18 9.02 4.45 5.69
C ALA A 18 9.62 5.41 6.73
N ALA A 19 10.72 6.07 6.37
CA ALA A 19 11.38 7.01 7.28
C ALA A 19 10.49 8.21 7.59
N ALA A 20 9.83 8.76 6.56
CA ALA A 20 8.98 9.93 6.73
C ALA A 20 7.74 9.62 7.58
N LEU A 21 7.12 8.47 7.34
CA LEU A 21 5.93 8.08 8.10
C LEU A 21 6.28 7.72 9.54
N ARG A 22 7.43 7.09 9.78
CA ARG A 22 7.91 6.85 11.16
C ARG A 22 8.16 8.14 11.89
N ARG A 23 8.73 9.14 11.22
CA ARG A 23 8.95 10.47 11.81
C ARG A 23 7.64 11.15 12.18
N ALA A 24 6.58 10.88 11.43
CA ALA A 24 5.26 11.43 11.73
C ALA A 24 4.55 10.70 12.87
N GLY A 25 5.18 9.67 13.45
CA GLY A 25 4.66 8.97 14.61
C GLY A 25 3.91 7.68 14.30
N HIS A 26 3.95 7.20 13.05
CA HIS A 26 3.28 5.96 12.69
C HIS A 26 4.19 4.75 12.85
N GLU A 27 3.57 3.59 13.10
CA GLU A 27 4.28 2.31 13.12
C GLU A 27 4.27 1.76 11.69
N ILE A 28 5.46 1.46 11.15
CA ILE A 28 5.61 1.03 9.77
C ILE A 28 6.29 -0.32 9.71
N GLN A 29 5.71 -1.25 8.93
CA GLN A 29 6.40 -2.44 8.44
C GLN A 29 6.46 -2.33 6.93
N ASP A 30 7.65 -2.40 6.36
CA ASP A 30 7.83 -2.22 4.92
C ASP A 30 8.34 -3.51 4.27
N TYR A 31 7.85 -3.76 3.06
CA TYR A 31 8.15 -4.96 2.28
C TYR A 31 8.42 -4.56 0.84
N ALA A 32 9.34 -5.32 0.20
CA ALA A 32 9.74 -5.03 -1.18
C ALA A 32 8.87 -5.73 -2.22
N ASP A 33 8.00 -6.64 -1.81
CA ASP A 33 7.17 -7.41 -2.73
C ASP A 33 5.80 -7.74 -2.11
N GLY A 34 4.87 -8.12 -2.98
CA GLY A 34 3.49 -8.39 -2.57
C GLY A 34 3.34 -9.65 -1.74
N GLU A 35 4.12 -10.69 -2.04
CA GLU A 35 4.02 -11.97 -1.33
C GLU A 35 4.43 -11.81 0.14
N SER A 36 5.53 -11.11 0.40
CA SER A 36 5.97 -10.83 1.77
C SER A 36 4.98 -9.97 2.52
N ALA A 37 4.43 -8.95 1.84
CA ALA A 37 3.41 -8.09 2.42
C ALA A 37 2.15 -8.88 2.76
N LEU A 38 1.70 -9.76 1.87
CA LEU A 38 0.53 -10.61 2.13
C LEU A 38 0.74 -11.50 3.34
N SER A 39 1.93 -12.10 3.47
CA SER A 39 2.26 -12.91 4.64
C SER A 39 2.11 -12.12 5.94
N ALA A 40 2.53 -10.86 5.93
CA ALA A 40 2.37 -10.00 7.10
C ALA A 40 0.90 -9.70 7.39
N LEU A 41 0.09 -9.46 6.36
CA LEU A 41 -1.35 -9.25 6.52
C LEU A 41 -2.05 -10.47 7.12
N GLU A 42 -1.55 -11.65 6.84
CA GLU A 42 -2.10 -12.90 7.39
C GLU A 42 -1.73 -13.11 8.85
N ARG A 43 -0.64 -12.49 9.31
CA ARG A 43 -0.14 -12.65 10.69
C ARG A 43 -0.59 -11.56 11.64
N GLU A 44 -0.81 -10.35 11.15
CA GLU A 44 -1.06 -9.19 11.98
C GLU A 44 -2.16 -8.31 11.39
N VAL A 45 -2.78 -7.51 12.26
CA VAL A 45 -3.78 -6.53 11.85
C VAL A 45 -3.08 -5.18 11.62
N PHE A 46 -3.39 -4.54 10.50
CA PHE A 46 -2.89 -3.21 10.16
C PHE A 46 -4.05 -2.24 9.99
N ASP A 47 -3.81 -0.98 10.29
CA ASP A 47 -4.83 0.06 10.11
C ASP A 47 -4.89 0.52 8.66
N LEU A 48 -3.74 0.48 7.97
CA LEU A 48 -3.61 1.00 6.61
C LEU A 48 -2.66 0.12 5.81
N LEU A 49 -3.07 -0.22 4.59
CA LEU A 49 -2.19 -0.81 3.58
C LEU A 49 -1.85 0.28 2.56
N LEU A 50 -0.57 0.60 2.47
CA LEU A 50 -0.06 1.55 1.49
C LEU A 50 0.79 0.77 0.50
N THR A 51 0.35 0.66 -0.75
CA THR A 51 1.02 -0.21 -1.71
C THR A 51 1.13 0.43 -3.09
N ASP A 52 2.26 0.16 -3.75
CA ASP A 52 2.37 0.43 -5.18
C ASP A 52 1.43 -0.53 -5.93
N ILE A 53 0.99 -0.13 -7.10
CA ILE A 53 0.13 -0.98 -7.93
C ILE A 53 0.98 -1.98 -8.71
N VAL A 54 2.03 -1.51 -9.36
CA VAL A 54 2.85 -2.36 -10.21
C VAL A 54 4.06 -2.88 -9.45
N MET A 55 4.05 -4.17 -9.15
CA MET A 55 5.15 -4.86 -8.49
C MET A 55 5.34 -6.23 -9.14
N PRO A 56 6.57 -6.76 -9.21
CA PRO A 56 6.79 -8.11 -9.72
C PRO A 56 6.06 -9.15 -8.86
N GLY A 57 5.57 -10.20 -9.49
CA GLY A 57 4.83 -11.25 -8.80
C GLY A 57 3.43 -10.78 -8.43
N LEU A 58 3.09 -10.84 -7.15
CA LEU A 58 1.80 -10.37 -6.66
C LEU A 58 1.75 -8.84 -6.71
N ASP A 59 0.90 -8.27 -7.55
CA ASP A 59 0.79 -6.82 -7.70
C ASP A 59 -0.03 -6.19 -6.57
N GLY A 60 -0.04 -4.85 -6.52
CA GLY A 60 -0.71 -4.12 -5.46
C GLY A 60 -2.22 -4.25 -5.47
N ILE A 61 -2.82 -4.40 -6.63
CA ILE A 61 -4.28 -4.57 -6.75
C ILE A 61 -4.70 -5.90 -6.11
N GLU A 62 -4.00 -6.98 -6.46
CA GLU A 62 -4.30 -8.30 -5.88
C GLU A 62 -3.98 -8.35 -4.39
N LEU A 63 -2.87 -7.73 -3.97
CA LEU A 63 -2.52 -7.61 -2.56
C LEU A 63 -3.63 -6.92 -1.77
N ALA A 64 -4.11 -5.79 -2.29
CA ALA A 64 -5.17 -5.03 -1.64
C ALA A 64 -6.48 -5.82 -1.59
N ARG A 65 -6.81 -6.54 -2.67
CA ARG A 65 -8.02 -7.35 -2.71
C ARG A 65 -7.99 -8.43 -1.64
N ARG A 66 -6.87 -9.13 -1.51
CA ARG A 66 -6.70 -10.16 -0.48
C ARG A 66 -6.68 -9.58 0.92
N GLY A 67 -6.04 -8.42 1.08
CA GLY A 67 -6.02 -7.72 2.36
C GLY A 67 -7.41 -7.31 2.81
N ALA A 68 -8.24 -6.82 1.88
CA ALA A 68 -9.62 -6.45 2.19
C ALA A 68 -10.47 -7.64 2.57
N GLU A 69 -10.19 -8.82 2.02
CA GLU A 69 -10.87 -10.05 2.42
C GLU A 69 -10.49 -10.47 3.85
N LEU A 70 -9.21 -10.29 4.21
CA LEU A 70 -8.73 -10.61 5.55
C LEU A 70 -9.23 -9.64 6.60
N ASP A 71 -9.32 -8.35 6.25
CA ASP A 71 -9.76 -7.30 7.17
C ASP A 71 -10.48 -6.19 6.41
N PRO A 72 -11.81 -6.28 6.31
CA PRO A 72 -12.59 -5.25 5.59
C PRO A 72 -12.51 -3.84 6.19
N ALA A 73 -12.09 -3.72 7.45
CA ALA A 73 -11.97 -2.42 8.11
C ALA A 73 -10.66 -1.71 7.79
N MET A 74 -9.68 -2.42 7.21
CA MET A 74 -8.39 -1.83 6.88
C MET A 74 -8.53 -0.82 5.74
N LYS A 75 -7.93 0.36 5.92
CA LYS A 75 -7.88 1.36 4.86
C LYS A 75 -6.83 0.97 3.82
N ILE A 76 -7.11 1.26 2.56
CA ILE A 76 -6.21 0.92 1.46
C ILE A 76 -5.90 2.19 0.67
N VAL A 77 -4.61 2.44 0.44
CA VAL A 77 -4.13 3.55 -0.36
C VAL A 77 -3.14 3.01 -1.39
N PHE A 78 -3.42 3.25 -2.66
CA PHE A 78 -2.50 2.92 -3.74
C PHE A 78 -1.63 4.12 -4.08
N ILE A 79 -0.35 3.88 -4.33
CA ILE A 79 0.59 4.89 -4.82
C ILE A 79 1.23 4.38 -6.10
N THR A 80 1.24 5.21 -7.16
CA THR A 80 1.89 4.83 -8.42
C THR A 80 1.94 5.99 -9.39
N GLY A 81 2.92 5.96 -10.30
CA GLY A 81 2.94 6.87 -11.44
C GLY A 81 2.01 6.44 -12.57
N PHE A 82 1.42 5.24 -12.46
CA PHE A 82 0.57 4.67 -13.50
C PHE A 82 -0.89 4.51 -13.06
N ALA A 83 -1.33 5.28 -12.05
CA ALA A 83 -2.67 5.14 -11.49
C ALA A 83 -3.77 5.22 -12.55
N ALA A 84 -3.70 6.20 -13.45
CA ALA A 84 -4.72 6.38 -14.48
C ALA A 84 -4.78 5.18 -15.44
N VAL A 85 -3.64 4.64 -15.80
CA VAL A 85 -3.55 3.49 -16.69
C VAL A 85 -4.12 2.24 -16.03
N ALA A 86 -3.71 2.00 -14.78
CA ALA A 86 -4.15 0.83 -14.03
C ALA A 86 -5.67 0.83 -13.83
N LEU A 87 -6.24 1.97 -13.49
CA LEU A 87 -7.68 2.10 -13.24
C LEU A 87 -8.48 2.04 -14.54
N SER A 88 -7.97 2.61 -15.62
CA SER A 88 -8.67 2.60 -16.90
C SER A 88 -8.67 1.23 -17.55
N SER A 89 -7.81 0.31 -17.13
CA SER A 89 -7.81 -1.06 -17.63
C SER A 89 -8.95 -1.90 -17.08
N GLY A 90 -9.74 -1.36 -16.16
CA GLY A 90 -10.84 -2.08 -15.55
C GLY A 90 -10.43 -3.05 -14.45
N ALA A 91 -9.22 -2.95 -13.96
CA ALA A 91 -8.75 -3.80 -12.86
C ALA A 91 -9.61 -3.58 -11.62
N PRO A 92 -10.07 -4.67 -10.95
CA PRO A 92 -10.91 -4.50 -9.78
C PRO A 92 -10.12 -3.93 -8.60
N THR A 93 -10.72 -2.94 -7.93
CA THR A 93 -10.15 -2.37 -6.70
C THR A 93 -11.13 -2.56 -5.56
N PRO A 94 -10.64 -2.71 -4.32
CA PRO A 94 -11.53 -2.79 -3.16
C PRO A 94 -12.33 -1.50 -3.01
N ALA A 95 -13.57 -1.62 -2.53
CA ALA A 95 -14.42 -0.47 -2.26
C ALA A 95 -13.75 0.43 -1.21
N GLY A 96 -13.77 1.73 -1.46
CA GLY A 96 -13.18 2.70 -0.54
C GLY A 96 -11.67 2.87 -0.66
N ALA A 97 -11.02 2.17 -1.59
CA ALA A 97 -9.59 2.33 -1.81
C ALA A 97 -9.30 3.73 -2.37
N LYS A 98 -8.21 4.33 -1.89
CA LYS A 98 -7.75 5.63 -2.33
C LYS A 98 -6.53 5.47 -3.21
N VAL A 99 -6.40 6.30 -4.25
CA VAL A 99 -5.25 6.27 -5.15
C VAL A 99 -4.53 7.61 -5.12
N LEU A 100 -3.21 7.57 -4.91
CA LEU A 100 -2.36 8.75 -4.95
C LEU A 100 -1.34 8.57 -6.06
N SER A 101 -1.26 9.54 -6.97
CA SER A 101 -0.26 9.55 -8.04
C SER A 101 1.04 10.16 -7.55
N LYS A 102 2.17 9.61 -7.97
CA LYS A 102 3.48 10.20 -7.70
C LYS A 102 3.70 11.40 -8.61
N PRO A 103 4.26 12.53 -8.12
CA PRO A 103 4.58 12.81 -6.72
C PRO A 103 3.35 13.20 -5.90
N PHE A 104 3.40 12.97 -4.59
CA PHE A 104 2.29 13.28 -3.70
C PHE A 104 2.84 13.78 -2.35
N HIS A 105 1.97 14.42 -1.55
CA HIS A 105 2.35 14.84 -0.21
C HIS A 105 2.01 13.75 0.81
N LEU A 106 2.90 13.53 1.76
CA LEU A 106 2.72 12.49 2.77
C LEU A 106 1.44 12.69 3.59
N ARG A 107 1.04 13.94 3.84
CA ARG A 107 -0.19 14.22 4.57
C ARG A 107 -1.44 13.72 3.86
N GLU A 108 -1.37 13.41 2.58
CA GLU A 108 -2.50 12.85 1.84
C GLU A 108 -2.73 11.37 2.17
N ILE A 109 -1.74 10.71 2.78
CA ILE A 109 -1.82 9.29 3.12
C ILE A 109 -2.64 9.07 4.39
N VAL A 110 -2.47 9.93 5.36
CA VAL A 110 -3.09 9.77 6.69
C VAL A 110 -4.01 10.91 7.11
#